data_9de81623b7e0412aa11e8cce2758b475
#
_entry.id   9de81623b7e0412aa11e8cce2758b475
#
_cell.length_a   1.000
_cell.length_b   1.000
_cell.length_c   1.000
_cell.angle_alpha   90.00
_cell.angle_beta   90.00
_cell.angle_gamma   90.00
#
_symmetry.space_group_name_H-M   'P 1'
#
loop_
_entity.id
_entity.type
_entity.pdbx_description
1 polymer ?
#
loop_
_entity_poly.entity_id
_entity_poly.type
_entity_poly.pdbx_seq_one_letter_code
_entity_poly.pdbx_strand_id
1 'polypeptide(L)'
;MTNGAFSRISWFDREPPTRLTPEEFTEAFPGEGQHVEWKAGTGRRPIQEAIVAFSNAGGGILILGVDDRGCIVGCPLNEGLEKNLWEMVGQIESPGLVQISGMEVGRDRVTVVAVGQRYDGIAQTSNGRALVRRGKQNLPLLGRELRQLLNERLPGAFEASPSPWSVDDAAPELLGQLCLALGIDPSHSPAVLASALSQRGLAVAGDQTGILTFAGALYLVEEVQAAFGKFCIEVFRYGEGSREYDRREVFTGTPRQQVGDAVGWIIDEIGFDLMVVRTIRHELPRLPVDALREVLANAVAHRDYQLSGAAIEVHLMPRELVVVSPGGFAGGVTSDNIGEAHFARNPAVINVLRAFELAEDAGRGIDLVRYEMAAALRFEPRFEEAPEGWVRVVLPTVGPVTPEELAWTYEVGGEFEMHPGDRRVLAEALRGVELTNTAVRSMLDVGVSPARNTLQRLCEMGLLEHRGEGAGTRYRLASAVPAPRGRPLSREEMQAVVLGWGIDGPVTNSRVQEGFDVSRSVALGLLRNLVEQGRLVKSGTGRGAKYTLAEP
;
A
#
# COMPACT_ATOMS: atom_id res chain seq x y z
N MET A 1 -31.13 -1.15 4.83
CA MET A 1 -30.21 -1.26 3.68
C MET A 1 -30.29 0.04 2.91
N THR A 2 -29.55 1.06 3.26
CA THR A 2 -29.31 2.30 2.47
C THR A 2 -28.58 3.33 3.33
N ASN A 3 -27.38 2.98 3.80
CA ASN A 3 -26.46 3.96 4.38
C ASN A 3 -25.12 3.77 3.73
N GLY A 4 -24.83 4.49 2.64
CA GLY A 4 -23.54 4.47 1.99
C GLY A 4 -23.47 4.97 0.55
N ALA A 5 -24.53 5.57 0.01
CA ALA A 5 -24.64 5.82 -1.44
C ALA A 5 -24.04 7.15 -1.94
N PHE A 6 -23.54 8.02 -1.08
CA PHE A 6 -22.98 9.32 -1.51
C PHE A 6 -21.57 9.56 -0.96
N SER A 7 -20.68 8.57 -1.12
CA SER A 7 -19.26 8.75 -0.84
C SER A 7 -18.58 9.57 -1.95
N ARG A 8 -17.57 10.29 -1.59
CA ARG A 8 -16.83 11.40 -2.21
C ARG A 8 -16.47 11.30 -3.71
N ILE A 9 -16.55 10.12 -4.33
CA ILE A 9 -16.04 9.83 -5.69
C ILE A 9 -17.15 9.73 -6.72
N SER A 10 -18.42 9.57 -6.32
CA SER A 10 -19.48 9.15 -7.24
C SER A 10 -20.03 10.21 -8.20
N TRP A 11 -19.74 11.51 -7.99
CA TRP A 11 -20.32 12.58 -8.82
C TRP A 11 -19.60 12.82 -10.15
N PHE A 12 -18.33 12.39 -10.26
CA PHE A 12 -17.59 12.41 -11.52
C PHE A 12 -17.63 11.08 -12.27
N ASP A 13 -17.92 9.97 -11.55
CA ASP A 13 -18.05 8.62 -12.13
C ASP A 13 -19.47 8.29 -12.58
N ARG A 14 -20.47 9.08 -12.16
CA ARG A 14 -21.88 8.93 -12.54
C ARG A 14 -22.47 10.28 -12.87
N GLU A 15 -23.35 10.34 -13.86
CA GLU A 15 -24.16 11.53 -14.11
C GLU A 15 -24.93 11.90 -12.83
N PRO A 16 -24.84 13.17 -12.37
CA PRO A 16 -25.59 13.61 -11.20
C PRO A 16 -27.09 13.41 -11.43
N PRO A 17 -27.86 13.05 -10.39
CA PRO A 17 -29.30 12.90 -10.54
C PRO A 17 -29.91 14.22 -11.03
N THR A 18 -30.69 14.14 -12.08
CA THR A 18 -31.35 15.32 -12.66
C THR A 18 -32.61 15.73 -11.92
N ARG A 19 -33.11 14.86 -11.02
CA ARG A 19 -34.35 15.08 -10.28
C ARG A 19 -34.31 14.41 -8.90
N LEU A 20 -34.67 15.15 -7.85
CA LEU A 20 -34.84 14.68 -6.47
C LEU A 20 -36.15 15.21 -5.88
N THR A 21 -36.70 14.50 -4.91
CA THR A 21 -37.71 15.08 -4.01
C THR A 21 -37.02 16.00 -2.99
N PRO A 22 -37.74 16.91 -2.29
CA PRO A 22 -37.14 17.74 -1.24
C PRO A 22 -36.53 16.92 -0.09
N GLU A 23 -37.12 15.77 0.24
CA GLU A 23 -36.62 14.84 1.26
C GLU A 23 -35.31 14.19 0.82
N GLU A 24 -35.24 13.66 -0.41
CA GLU A 24 -34.03 13.08 -1.00
C GLU A 24 -32.92 14.12 -1.13
N PHE A 25 -33.26 15.37 -1.47
CA PHE A 25 -32.29 16.46 -1.52
C PHE A 25 -31.69 16.75 -0.14
N THR A 26 -32.55 16.80 0.90
CA THR A 26 -32.09 17.04 2.28
C THR A 26 -31.25 15.89 2.82
N GLU A 27 -31.57 14.66 2.43
CA GLU A 27 -30.76 13.46 2.76
C GLU A 27 -29.42 13.47 2.06
N ALA A 28 -29.38 13.80 0.76
CA ALA A 28 -28.16 13.87 -0.04
C ALA A 28 -27.24 15.04 0.36
N PHE A 29 -27.82 16.19 0.72
CA PHE A 29 -27.14 17.43 1.07
C PHE A 29 -27.63 17.97 2.41
N PRO A 30 -27.26 17.32 3.53
CA PRO A 30 -27.80 17.66 4.87
C PRO A 30 -27.31 19.02 5.40
N GLY A 31 -26.35 19.65 4.72
CA GLY A 31 -25.83 20.95 5.08
C GLY A 31 -24.50 21.28 4.39
N GLU A 32 -24.10 22.54 4.52
CA GLU A 32 -22.76 22.95 4.12
C GLU A 32 -21.68 22.26 4.94
N GLY A 33 -20.56 21.91 4.29
CA GLY A 33 -19.47 21.18 4.92
C GLY A 33 -18.19 21.20 4.08
N GLN A 34 -17.35 20.22 4.32
CA GLN A 34 -16.08 20.07 3.62
C GLN A 34 -16.26 19.92 2.10
N HIS A 35 -17.35 19.28 1.65
CA HIS A 35 -17.58 18.93 0.24
C HIS A 35 -18.88 19.54 -0.33
N VAL A 36 -19.61 20.34 0.43
CA VAL A 36 -20.85 20.97 -0.03
C VAL A 36 -20.85 22.43 0.37
N GLU A 37 -21.22 23.31 -0.56
CA GLU A 37 -21.44 24.74 -0.34
C GLU A 37 -22.73 25.16 -1.02
N TRP A 38 -23.54 25.98 -0.36
CA TRP A 38 -24.77 26.55 -0.87
C TRP A 38 -24.62 28.04 -1.18
N LYS A 39 -25.28 28.50 -2.23
CA LYS A 39 -25.38 29.92 -2.55
C LYS A 39 -26.77 30.25 -3.07
N ALA A 40 -27.39 31.22 -2.46
CA ALA A 40 -28.70 31.74 -2.89
C ALA A 40 -28.64 32.41 -4.28
N GLY A 41 -27.48 32.95 -4.66
CA GLY A 41 -27.30 33.72 -5.88
C GLY A 41 -26.09 33.32 -6.71
N THR A 42 -25.90 34.05 -7.82
CA THR A 42 -24.88 33.78 -8.84
C THR A 42 -23.71 34.77 -8.81
N GLY A 43 -23.35 35.26 -7.64
CA GLY A 43 -22.24 36.23 -7.46
C GLY A 43 -20.90 35.64 -7.90
N ARG A 44 -20.19 36.34 -8.79
CA ARG A 44 -18.93 35.86 -9.39
C ARG A 44 -17.88 35.47 -8.35
N ARG A 45 -17.56 36.39 -7.44
CA ARG A 45 -16.49 36.16 -6.45
C ARG A 45 -16.74 34.96 -5.52
N PRO A 46 -17.92 34.82 -4.89
CA PRO A 46 -18.20 33.64 -4.04
C PRO A 46 -18.11 32.32 -4.80
N ILE A 47 -18.57 32.29 -6.06
CA ILE A 47 -18.50 31.09 -6.92
C ILE A 47 -17.04 30.74 -7.24
N GLN A 48 -16.24 31.72 -7.70
CA GLN A 48 -14.83 31.49 -8.00
C GLN A 48 -14.04 31.05 -6.75
N GLU A 49 -14.28 31.69 -5.60
CA GLU A 49 -13.63 31.32 -4.34
C GLU A 49 -14.00 29.88 -3.90
N ALA A 50 -15.25 29.44 -4.10
CA ALA A 50 -15.69 28.08 -3.83
C ALA A 50 -15.03 27.06 -4.77
N ILE A 51 -15.01 27.33 -6.08
CA ILE A 51 -14.37 26.45 -7.08
C ILE A 51 -12.87 26.30 -6.77
N VAL A 52 -12.17 27.41 -6.50
CA VAL A 52 -10.74 27.37 -6.14
C VAL A 52 -10.54 26.58 -4.85
N ALA A 53 -11.36 26.82 -3.82
CA ALA A 53 -11.22 26.14 -2.55
C ALA A 53 -11.47 24.63 -2.63
N PHE A 54 -12.46 24.19 -3.41
CA PHE A 54 -12.72 22.77 -3.68
C PHE A 54 -11.61 22.14 -4.53
N SER A 55 -11.12 22.85 -5.57
CA SER A 55 -10.00 22.37 -6.39
C SER A 55 -8.74 22.12 -5.56
N ASN A 56 -8.49 22.93 -4.55
CA ASN A 56 -7.33 22.81 -3.67
C ASN A 56 -7.57 21.90 -2.43
N ALA A 57 -8.80 21.42 -2.24
CA ALA A 57 -9.15 20.45 -1.21
C ALA A 57 -9.49 19.09 -1.85
N GLY A 58 -10.34 18.31 -1.25
CA GLY A 58 -10.79 17.00 -1.76
C GLY A 58 -11.94 17.07 -2.79
N GLY A 59 -12.05 18.17 -3.56
CA GLY A 59 -13.21 18.41 -4.42
C GLY A 59 -14.47 18.77 -3.64
N GLY A 60 -15.58 19.02 -4.35
CA GLY A 60 -16.84 19.34 -3.72
C GLY A 60 -17.94 19.74 -4.71
N ILE A 61 -19.11 20.07 -4.13
CA ILE A 61 -20.32 20.44 -4.86
C ILE A 61 -20.78 21.81 -4.39
N LEU A 62 -20.88 22.74 -5.32
CA LEU A 62 -21.51 24.04 -5.10
C LEU A 62 -22.93 24.00 -5.68
N ILE A 63 -23.92 24.28 -4.85
CA ILE A 63 -25.33 24.31 -5.24
C ILE A 63 -25.82 25.75 -5.24
N LEU A 64 -26.24 26.25 -6.40
CA LEU A 64 -26.80 27.58 -6.58
C LEU A 64 -28.33 27.51 -6.52
N GLY A 65 -28.93 28.42 -5.76
CA GLY A 65 -30.38 28.46 -5.54
C GLY A 65 -30.78 27.85 -4.19
N VAL A 66 -29.85 27.76 -3.23
CA VAL A 66 -30.12 27.36 -1.85
C VAL A 66 -29.54 28.43 -0.92
N ASP A 67 -30.30 28.88 0.07
CA ASP A 67 -29.86 29.87 1.05
C ASP A 67 -29.06 29.23 2.21
N ASP A 68 -28.47 30.06 3.06
CA ASP A 68 -27.66 29.63 4.22
C ASP A 68 -28.47 28.83 5.27
N ARG A 69 -29.79 28.79 5.16
CA ARG A 69 -30.69 28.02 6.05
C ARG A 69 -31.09 26.69 5.42
N GLY A 70 -30.64 26.42 4.19
CA GLY A 70 -30.99 25.24 3.42
C GLY A 70 -32.34 25.34 2.69
N CYS A 71 -32.94 26.56 2.65
CA CYS A 71 -34.17 26.76 1.90
C CYS A 71 -33.86 26.91 0.40
N ILE A 72 -34.61 26.18 -0.43
CA ILE A 72 -34.46 26.25 -1.89
C ILE A 72 -35.16 27.53 -2.35
N VAL A 73 -34.36 28.47 -2.87
CA VAL A 73 -34.84 29.74 -3.43
C VAL A 73 -34.92 29.70 -4.97
N GLY A 74 -34.37 28.65 -5.55
CA GLY A 74 -34.35 28.42 -7.00
C GLY A 74 -33.25 29.16 -7.74
N CYS A 75 -32.59 28.46 -8.66
CA CYS A 75 -31.63 29.00 -9.62
C CYS A 75 -31.56 28.06 -10.83
N PRO A 76 -32.52 28.16 -11.78
CA PRO A 76 -32.56 27.26 -12.94
C PRO A 76 -31.38 27.52 -13.86
N LEU A 77 -30.72 26.43 -14.27
CA LEU A 77 -29.69 26.49 -15.29
C LEU A 77 -30.34 26.85 -16.65
N ASN A 78 -29.86 27.92 -17.26
CA ASN A 78 -30.21 28.33 -18.63
C ASN A 78 -28.92 28.69 -19.38
N GLU A 79 -29.00 28.85 -20.70
CA GLU A 79 -27.84 29.17 -21.55
C GLU A 79 -27.03 30.39 -21.08
N GLY A 80 -27.70 31.44 -20.58
CA GLY A 80 -27.04 32.64 -20.08
C GLY A 80 -26.25 32.40 -18.79
N LEU A 81 -26.83 31.65 -17.83
CA LEU A 81 -26.17 31.29 -16.59
C LEU A 81 -25.02 30.32 -16.85
N GLU A 82 -25.25 29.32 -17.68
CA GLU A 82 -24.22 28.34 -18.05
C GLU A 82 -23.01 29.00 -18.68
N LYS A 83 -23.23 29.88 -19.67
CA LYS A 83 -22.16 30.68 -20.29
C LYS A 83 -21.40 31.51 -19.25
N ASN A 84 -22.11 32.21 -18.37
CA ASN A 84 -21.49 33.02 -17.30
C ASN A 84 -20.65 32.16 -16.34
N LEU A 85 -21.12 30.98 -15.98
CA LEU A 85 -20.38 30.06 -15.12
C LEU A 85 -19.10 29.57 -15.78
N TRP A 86 -19.16 29.18 -17.07
CA TRP A 86 -17.95 28.82 -17.82
C TRP A 86 -16.97 29.99 -17.99
N GLU A 87 -17.45 31.22 -18.17
CA GLU A 87 -16.59 32.40 -18.16
C GLU A 87 -15.90 32.62 -16.79
N MET A 88 -16.61 32.33 -15.67
CA MET A 88 -16.03 32.39 -14.34
C MET A 88 -14.96 31.32 -14.12
N VAL A 89 -15.21 30.08 -14.58
CA VAL A 89 -14.25 28.96 -14.54
C VAL A 89 -13.01 29.28 -15.38
N GLY A 90 -13.20 29.82 -16.59
CA GLY A 90 -12.09 30.19 -17.49
C GLY A 90 -11.18 31.29 -16.96
N GLN A 91 -11.57 32.03 -15.91
CA GLN A 91 -10.75 33.03 -15.24
C GLN A 91 -9.99 32.47 -14.02
N ILE A 92 -10.25 31.23 -13.65
CA ILE A 92 -9.54 30.54 -12.56
C ILE A 92 -8.28 29.92 -13.19
N GLU A 93 -7.15 30.16 -12.59
CA GLU A 93 -5.90 29.52 -12.99
C GLU A 93 -5.88 28.10 -12.45
N SER A 94 -5.66 27.11 -13.32
CA SER A 94 -5.54 25.69 -13.00
C SER A 94 -6.68 25.13 -12.13
N PRO A 95 -7.97 25.32 -12.49
CA PRO A 95 -9.07 24.72 -11.72
C PRO A 95 -9.01 23.20 -11.80
N GLY A 96 -9.63 22.52 -10.84
CA GLY A 96 -9.96 21.10 -10.95
C GLY A 96 -10.99 20.87 -12.08
N LEU A 97 -11.30 19.61 -12.35
CA LEU A 97 -12.37 19.29 -13.30
C LEU A 97 -13.69 19.91 -12.81
N VAL A 98 -14.37 20.63 -13.69
CA VAL A 98 -15.66 21.29 -13.37
C VAL A 98 -16.75 20.71 -14.26
N GLN A 99 -17.85 20.34 -13.64
CA GLN A 99 -19.08 19.91 -14.32
C GLN A 99 -20.26 20.76 -13.84
N ILE A 100 -21.05 21.28 -14.78
CA ILE A 100 -22.21 22.14 -14.49
C ILE A 100 -23.46 21.41 -14.98
N SER A 101 -24.46 21.28 -14.09
CA SER A 101 -25.72 20.61 -14.43
C SER A 101 -26.91 21.29 -13.73
N GLY A 102 -28.09 21.15 -14.29
CA GLY A 102 -29.35 21.53 -13.66
C GLY A 102 -29.96 20.37 -12.89
N MET A 103 -30.56 20.64 -11.74
CA MET A 103 -31.26 19.65 -10.93
C MET A 103 -32.66 20.15 -10.57
N GLU A 104 -33.66 19.31 -10.73
CA GLU A 104 -35.03 19.56 -10.26
C GLU A 104 -35.19 19.04 -8.84
N VAL A 105 -35.66 19.89 -7.91
CA VAL A 105 -35.93 19.51 -6.52
C VAL A 105 -37.41 19.85 -6.21
N GLY A 106 -38.27 18.84 -6.27
CA GLY A 106 -39.71 19.03 -6.16
C GLY A 106 -40.26 19.89 -7.29
N ARG A 107 -40.61 21.15 -6.99
CA ARG A 107 -41.12 22.14 -8.00
C ARG A 107 -40.08 23.17 -8.39
N ASP A 108 -38.98 23.23 -7.67
CA ASP A 108 -37.91 24.19 -7.85
C ASP A 108 -36.79 23.62 -8.69
N ARG A 109 -35.95 24.50 -9.25
CA ARG A 109 -34.76 24.13 -10.01
C ARG A 109 -33.54 24.81 -9.43
N VAL A 110 -32.48 24.05 -9.25
CA VAL A 110 -31.18 24.52 -8.78
C VAL A 110 -30.10 24.21 -9.81
N THR A 111 -28.99 24.93 -9.74
CA THR A 111 -27.80 24.66 -10.56
C THR A 111 -26.73 24.02 -9.68
N VAL A 112 -26.16 22.92 -10.13
CA VAL A 112 -25.10 22.19 -9.45
C VAL A 112 -23.80 22.38 -10.20
N VAL A 113 -22.76 22.79 -9.49
CA VAL A 113 -21.38 22.87 -9.99
C VAL A 113 -20.54 21.88 -9.22
N ALA A 114 -20.24 20.75 -9.81
CA ALA A 114 -19.34 19.77 -9.26
C ALA A 114 -17.89 20.14 -9.60
N VAL A 115 -17.01 20.09 -8.61
CA VAL A 115 -15.61 20.48 -8.72
C VAL A 115 -14.73 19.34 -8.22
N GLY A 116 -13.88 18.81 -9.11
CA GLY A 116 -12.88 17.81 -8.77
C GLY A 116 -11.66 18.42 -8.09
N GLN A 117 -10.94 17.60 -7.35
CA GLN A 117 -9.63 17.99 -6.82
C GLN A 117 -8.63 18.18 -7.96
N ARG A 118 -7.80 19.22 -7.87
CA ARG A 118 -6.63 19.38 -8.72
C ARG A 118 -5.45 18.64 -8.10
N TYR A 119 -4.81 17.74 -8.84
CA TYR A 119 -3.71 16.92 -8.33
C TYR A 119 -2.32 17.39 -8.79
N ASP A 120 -2.24 18.10 -9.90
CA ASP A 120 -1.01 18.49 -10.60
C ASP A 120 -0.80 20.01 -10.65
N GLY A 121 -1.29 20.72 -9.65
CA GLY A 121 -1.17 22.16 -9.55
C GLY A 121 -2.02 22.75 -8.44
N ILE A 122 -1.97 24.07 -8.32
CA ILE A 122 -2.79 24.83 -7.36
C ILE A 122 -3.73 25.75 -8.12
N ALA A 123 -5.02 25.63 -7.82
CA ALA A 123 -6.02 26.53 -8.33
C ALA A 123 -5.89 27.91 -7.66
N GLN A 124 -5.97 28.98 -8.49
CA GLN A 124 -5.94 30.36 -8.02
C GLN A 124 -7.05 31.17 -8.67
N THR A 125 -7.59 32.12 -7.93
CA THR A 125 -8.49 33.13 -8.50
C THR A 125 -7.73 34.03 -9.46
N SER A 126 -8.43 34.76 -10.35
CA SER A 126 -7.83 35.69 -11.32
C SER A 126 -6.91 36.77 -10.70
N ASN A 127 -6.98 36.99 -9.41
CA ASN A 127 -6.10 37.89 -8.66
C ASN A 127 -5.00 37.16 -7.87
N GLY A 128 -4.71 35.92 -8.21
CA GLY A 128 -3.61 35.13 -7.64
C GLY A 128 -3.86 34.58 -6.24
N ARG A 129 -5.11 34.57 -5.73
CA ARG A 129 -5.39 34.02 -4.40
C ARG A 129 -5.64 32.53 -4.48
N ALA A 130 -4.82 31.75 -3.79
CA ALA A 130 -5.08 30.34 -3.52
C ALA A 130 -5.93 30.20 -2.25
N LEU A 131 -7.00 29.41 -2.31
CA LEU A 131 -7.93 29.14 -1.21
C LEU A 131 -8.06 27.63 -1.04
N VAL A 132 -8.33 27.17 0.19
CA VAL A 132 -8.62 25.78 0.50
C VAL A 132 -9.89 25.66 1.33
N ARG A 133 -10.67 24.61 1.09
CA ARG A 133 -11.88 24.32 1.86
C ARG A 133 -11.51 23.64 3.17
N ARG A 134 -11.97 24.21 4.30
CA ARG A 134 -11.88 23.62 5.63
C ARG A 134 -13.24 23.73 6.32
N GLY A 135 -13.90 22.59 6.44
CA GLY A 135 -15.28 22.55 6.90
C GLY A 135 -16.17 23.39 5.99
N LYS A 136 -16.81 24.43 6.54
CA LYS A 136 -17.69 25.35 5.81
C LYS A 136 -17.00 26.62 5.28
N GLN A 137 -15.69 26.76 5.44
CA GLN A 137 -14.98 28.00 5.12
C GLN A 137 -13.98 27.81 3.98
N ASN A 138 -13.90 28.82 3.13
CA ASN A 138 -12.88 28.96 2.09
C ASN A 138 -11.76 29.84 2.64
N LEU A 139 -10.68 29.23 3.13
CA LEU A 139 -9.58 29.91 3.80
C LEU A 139 -8.40 30.12 2.82
N PRO A 140 -7.68 31.28 2.92
CA PRO A 140 -6.52 31.50 2.09
C PRO A 140 -5.39 30.53 2.46
N LEU A 141 -4.78 29.94 1.44
CA LEU A 141 -3.52 29.19 1.54
C LEU A 141 -2.35 30.18 1.54
N LEU A 142 -1.59 30.22 2.64
CA LEU A 142 -0.50 31.17 2.83
C LEU A 142 0.77 30.48 3.35
N GLY A 143 1.92 31.08 3.04
CA GLY A 143 3.21 30.72 3.65
C GLY A 143 3.56 29.24 3.53
N ARG A 144 3.69 28.56 4.67
CA ARG A 144 4.11 27.16 4.76
C ARG A 144 3.11 26.20 4.10
N GLU A 145 1.81 26.41 4.31
CA GLU A 145 0.76 25.52 3.77
C GLU A 145 0.72 25.59 2.23
N LEU A 146 0.86 26.79 1.66
CA LEU A 146 0.91 26.95 0.21
C LEU A 146 2.14 26.24 -0.36
N ARG A 147 3.30 26.39 0.27
CA ARG A 147 4.53 25.67 -0.16
C ARG A 147 4.37 24.17 -0.07
N GLN A 148 3.80 23.68 1.03
CA GLN A 148 3.56 22.27 1.20
C GLN A 148 2.66 21.71 0.09
N LEU A 149 1.53 22.37 -0.18
CA LEU A 149 0.61 21.93 -1.23
C LEU A 149 1.23 22.01 -2.63
N LEU A 150 2.07 23.02 -2.90
CA LEU A 150 2.82 23.13 -4.16
C LEU A 150 3.74 21.91 -4.36
N ASN A 151 4.46 21.52 -3.31
CA ASN A 151 5.39 20.39 -3.40
C ASN A 151 4.69 19.05 -3.55
N GLU A 152 3.53 18.90 -2.90
CA GLU A 152 2.71 17.69 -3.04
C GLU A 152 2.13 17.54 -4.45
N ARG A 153 1.99 18.64 -5.19
CA ARG A 153 1.29 18.67 -6.49
C ARG A 153 2.16 19.01 -7.70
N LEU A 154 3.32 19.63 -7.48
CA LEU A 154 4.28 19.94 -8.55
C LEU A 154 5.48 19.00 -8.41
N PRO A 155 5.52 17.90 -9.19
CA PRO A 155 6.62 16.97 -9.13
C PRO A 155 7.94 17.66 -9.48
N GLY A 156 8.99 17.34 -8.74
CA GLY A 156 10.33 17.81 -9.00
C GLY A 156 10.65 19.26 -8.61
N ALA A 157 9.70 20.02 -8.08
CA ALA A 157 9.94 21.44 -7.79
C ALA A 157 11.09 21.69 -6.80
N PHE A 158 11.19 20.86 -5.75
CA PHE A 158 12.26 20.98 -4.77
C PHE A 158 13.57 20.38 -5.27
N GLU A 159 13.54 19.21 -5.86
CA GLU A 159 14.75 18.54 -6.35
C GLU A 159 15.45 19.31 -7.48
N ALA A 160 14.69 20.08 -8.27
CA ALA A 160 15.21 20.95 -9.34
C ALA A 160 15.76 22.29 -8.83
N SER A 161 15.58 22.62 -7.54
CA SER A 161 16.11 23.87 -6.97
C SER A 161 17.64 23.87 -6.98
N PRO A 162 18.27 25.05 -7.16
CA PRO A 162 19.73 25.16 -7.12
C PRO A 162 20.27 24.74 -5.74
N SER A 163 21.35 23.99 -5.74
CA SER A 163 22.14 23.68 -4.56
C SER A 163 23.33 24.66 -4.40
N PRO A 164 24.02 24.67 -3.26
CA PRO A 164 25.23 25.47 -3.08
C PRO A 164 26.44 24.98 -3.89
N TRP A 165 26.38 23.82 -4.51
CA TRP A 165 27.50 23.17 -5.18
C TRP A 165 27.41 23.27 -6.71
N SER A 166 28.56 23.20 -7.35
CA SER A 166 28.73 23.10 -8.79
C SER A 166 29.18 21.70 -9.21
N VAL A 167 29.21 21.43 -10.50
CA VAL A 167 29.77 20.18 -11.06
C VAL A 167 31.26 20.01 -10.69
N ASP A 168 31.98 21.12 -10.48
CA ASP A 168 33.40 21.08 -10.07
C ASP A 168 33.57 20.63 -8.61
N ASP A 169 32.52 20.74 -7.79
CA ASP A 169 32.51 20.26 -6.39
C ASP A 169 32.10 18.78 -6.30
N ALA A 170 31.75 18.14 -7.40
CA ALA A 170 31.36 16.74 -7.43
C ALA A 170 32.55 15.83 -7.09
N ALA A 171 32.32 14.84 -6.24
CA ALA A 171 33.33 13.83 -5.96
C ALA A 171 33.63 13.02 -7.24
N PRO A 172 34.92 12.93 -7.67
CA PRO A 172 35.26 12.32 -8.96
C PRO A 172 34.77 10.87 -9.12
N GLU A 173 34.79 10.11 -8.04
CA GLU A 173 34.32 8.72 -8.02
C GLU A 173 32.78 8.65 -8.22
N LEU A 174 32.02 9.48 -7.51
CA LEU A 174 30.56 9.54 -7.63
C LEU A 174 30.15 10.04 -9.01
N LEU A 175 30.84 11.05 -9.55
CA LEU A 175 30.60 11.55 -10.90
C LEU A 175 30.85 10.46 -11.95
N GLY A 176 31.97 9.72 -11.83
CA GLY A 176 32.28 8.62 -12.72
C GLY A 176 31.23 7.51 -12.69
N GLN A 177 30.79 7.10 -11.51
CA GLN A 177 29.72 6.09 -11.33
C GLN A 177 28.39 6.56 -11.92
N LEU A 178 28.00 7.81 -11.63
CA LEU A 178 26.76 8.39 -12.14
C LEU A 178 26.79 8.52 -13.67
N CYS A 179 27.89 9.02 -14.23
CA CYS A 179 28.06 9.13 -15.68
C CYS A 179 27.94 7.75 -16.35
N LEU A 180 28.57 6.72 -15.80
CA LEU A 180 28.49 5.36 -16.33
C LEU A 180 27.04 4.86 -16.32
N ALA A 181 26.34 5.02 -15.20
CA ALA A 181 24.94 4.59 -15.06
C ALA A 181 23.99 5.34 -16.04
N LEU A 182 24.25 6.61 -16.29
CA LEU A 182 23.45 7.43 -17.21
C LEU A 182 23.89 7.38 -18.68
N GLY A 183 24.92 6.58 -19.00
CA GLY A 183 25.48 6.50 -20.36
C GLY A 183 26.16 7.79 -20.81
N ILE A 184 26.77 8.55 -19.91
CA ILE A 184 27.53 9.77 -20.16
C ILE A 184 29.02 9.42 -20.13
N ASP A 185 29.80 9.92 -21.11
CA ASP A 185 31.26 9.79 -21.05
C ASP A 185 31.85 10.74 -20.01
N PRO A 186 32.45 10.24 -18.92
CA PRO A 186 33.01 11.06 -17.84
C PRO A 186 34.24 11.88 -18.28
N SER A 187 34.85 11.58 -19.43
CA SER A 187 35.99 12.30 -19.98
C SER A 187 35.63 13.60 -20.67
N HIS A 188 34.35 13.91 -20.83
CA HIS A 188 33.90 15.17 -21.41
C HIS A 188 34.33 16.38 -20.59
N SER A 189 34.45 17.55 -21.26
CA SER A 189 34.74 18.80 -20.57
C SER A 189 33.65 19.13 -19.52
N PRO A 190 33.99 19.90 -18.47
CA PRO A 190 33.01 20.28 -17.42
C PRO A 190 31.75 20.93 -17.99
N ALA A 191 31.86 21.75 -19.05
CA ALA A 191 30.69 22.38 -19.69
C ALA A 191 29.76 21.34 -20.37
N VAL A 192 30.31 20.30 -20.98
CA VAL A 192 29.54 19.23 -21.63
C VAL A 192 28.88 18.34 -20.55
N LEU A 193 29.62 18.03 -19.50
CA LEU A 193 29.06 17.29 -18.34
C LEU A 193 27.93 18.06 -17.67
N ALA A 194 28.12 19.36 -17.41
CA ALA A 194 27.06 20.21 -16.84
C ALA A 194 25.82 20.25 -17.75
N SER A 195 25.98 20.34 -19.07
CA SER A 195 24.86 20.26 -20.00
C SER A 195 24.16 18.90 -19.99
N ALA A 196 24.91 17.79 -19.97
CA ALA A 196 24.36 16.44 -19.93
C ALA A 196 23.62 16.16 -18.62
N LEU A 197 24.11 16.65 -17.48
CA LEU A 197 23.47 16.56 -16.18
C LEU A 197 22.22 17.45 -16.11
N SER A 198 22.26 18.66 -16.72
CA SER A 198 21.11 19.56 -16.78
C SER A 198 19.93 18.95 -17.55
N GLN A 199 20.19 18.27 -18.66
CA GLN A 199 19.14 17.55 -19.41
C GLN A 199 18.44 16.45 -18.59
N ARG A 200 19.06 16.00 -17.50
CA ARG A 200 18.54 14.98 -16.59
C ARG A 200 18.01 15.56 -15.26
N GLY A 201 17.94 16.89 -15.17
CA GLY A 201 17.49 17.59 -13.96
C GLY A 201 18.50 17.58 -12.80
N LEU A 202 19.78 17.22 -13.06
CA LEU A 202 20.84 17.12 -12.04
C LEU A 202 21.73 18.38 -11.96
N ALA A 203 21.64 19.26 -12.94
CA ALA A 203 22.25 20.59 -12.91
C ALA A 203 21.24 21.63 -13.41
N VAL A 204 21.43 22.87 -12.99
CA VAL A 204 20.57 24.00 -13.38
C VAL A 204 20.74 24.33 -14.87
N ALA A 205 19.62 24.57 -15.55
CA ALA A 205 19.63 24.99 -16.96
C ALA A 205 19.82 26.51 -17.11
N GLY A 206 20.35 26.94 -18.24
CA GLY A 206 20.47 28.35 -18.61
C GLY A 206 21.79 29.03 -18.20
N ASP A 207 21.74 30.31 -17.82
CA ASP A 207 22.94 31.11 -17.51
C ASP A 207 23.73 30.67 -16.29
N GLN A 208 23.14 29.82 -15.44
CA GLN A 208 23.79 29.22 -14.27
C GLN A 208 24.26 27.77 -14.55
N THR A 209 24.74 27.53 -15.77
CA THR A 209 25.28 26.20 -16.13
C THR A 209 26.42 25.79 -15.21
N GLY A 210 26.32 24.56 -14.71
CA GLY A 210 27.33 24.01 -13.79
C GLY A 210 26.93 24.01 -12.32
N ILE A 211 25.90 24.74 -11.90
CA ILE A 211 25.36 24.61 -10.54
C ILE A 211 24.54 23.32 -10.48
N LEU A 212 24.83 22.48 -9.49
CA LEU A 212 24.04 21.27 -9.25
C LEU A 212 22.64 21.63 -8.74
N THR A 213 21.65 20.90 -9.20
CA THR A 213 20.34 20.91 -8.52
C THR A 213 20.45 20.16 -7.19
N PHE A 214 19.41 20.27 -6.36
CA PHE A 214 19.33 19.47 -5.15
C PHE A 214 19.46 17.96 -5.47
N ALA A 215 18.76 17.45 -6.50
CA ALA A 215 18.90 16.06 -6.95
C ALA A 215 20.34 15.75 -7.38
N GLY A 216 21.01 16.64 -8.10
CA GLY A 216 22.41 16.46 -8.49
C GLY A 216 23.34 16.38 -7.27
N ALA A 217 23.15 17.26 -6.29
CA ALA A 217 23.94 17.26 -5.07
C ALA A 217 23.77 15.97 -4.26
N LEU A 218 22.57 15.39 -4.18
CA LEU A 218 22.31 14.12 -3.51
C LEU A 218 23.18 12.96 -4.04
N TYR A 219 23.53 12.98 -5.32
CA TYR A 219 24.29 11.89 -5.95
C TYR A 219 25.78 12.20 -6.15
N LEU A 220 26.17 13.47 -6.10
CA LEU A 220 27.53 13.90 -6.47
C LEU A 220 28.34 14.48 -5.32
N VAL A 221 27.71 14.79 -4.17
CA VAL A 221 28.35 15.38 -3.01
C VAL A 221 28.38 14.37 -1.85
N GLU A 222 29.59 14.12 -1.28
CA GLU A 222 29.78 13.11 -0.25
C GLU A 222 29.06 13.43 1.05
N GLU A 223 29.09 14.67 1.52
CA GLU A 223 28.54 15.09 2.82
C GLU A 223 27.30 15.99 2.65
N VAL A 224 26.42 15.65 1.73
CA VAL A 224 25.20 16.41 1.46
C VAL A 224 24.32 16.60 2.70
N GLN A 225 24.35 15.66 3.64
CA GLN A 225 23.61 15.72 4.90
C GLN A 225 24.05 16.87 5.81
N ALA A 226 25.31 17.28 5.76
CA ALA A 226 25.83 18.40 6.56
C ALA A 226 25.11 19.73 6.23
N ALA A 227 24.70 19.92 4.96
CA ALA A 227 24.00 21.12 4.53
C ALA A 227 22.47 20.97 4.54
N PHE A 228 21.94 19.79 4.26
CA PHE A 228 20.52 19.57 4.06
C PHE A 228 19.81 18.80 5.18
N GLY A 229 20.54 18.33 6.21
CA GLY A 229 19.99 17.68 7.39
C GLY A 229 19.87 16.16 7.27
N LYS A 230 18.89 15.55 7.93
CA LYS A 230 18.76 14.10 8.09
C LYS A 230 18.29 13.38 6.80
N PHE A 231 19.05 13.47 5.72
CA PHE A 231 18.80 12.71 4.49
C PHE A 231 19.51 11.36 4.56
N CYS A 232 19.04 10.50 5.47
CA CYS A 232 19.61 9.20 5.78
C CYS A 232 18.50 8.19 6.04
N ILE A 233 18.90 6.92 6.09
CA ILE A 233 18.05 5.82 6.57
C ILE A 233 18.53 5.47 7.97
N GLU A 234 17.65 5.52 8.95
CA GLU A 234 17.89 5.08 10.33
C GLU A 234 17.18 3.76 10.57
N VAL A 235 17.90 2.70 10.94
CA VAL A 235 17.35 1.39 11.22
C VAL A 235 17.37 1.13 12.72
N PHE A 236 16.24 0.72 13.28
CA PHE A 236 16.04 0.36 14.67
C PHE A 236 15.64 -1.10 14.78
N ARG A 237 16.42 -1.92 15.49
CA ARG A 237 16.08 -3.31 15.74
C ARG A 237 15.45 -3.47 17.13
N TYR A 238 14.39 -4.28 17.21
CA TYR A 238 13.66 -4.57 18.43
C TYR A 238 13.72 -6.07 18.75
N GLY A 239 14.07 -6.41 20.00
CA GLY A 239 14.02 -7.76 20.52
C GLY A 239 12.58 -8.25 20.75
N GLU A 240 12.42 -9.56 20.93
CA GLU A 240 11.12 -10.16 21.16
C GLU A 240 10.48 -9.64 22.46
N GLY A 241 9.26 -9.10 22.36
CA GLY A 241 8.54 -8.51 23.50
C GLY A 241 9.07 -7.18 24.03
N SER A 242 10.12 -6.60 23.42
CA SER A 242 10.67 -5.30 23.79
C SER A 242 9.94 -4.15 23.13
N ARG A 243 9.77 -3.04 23.87
CA ARG A 243 9.32 -1.75 23.33
C ARG A 243 10.49 -0.81 23.02
N GLU A 244 11.69 -1.14 23.49
CA GLU A 244 12.90 -0.39 23.26
C GLU A 244 13.76 -1.10 22.21
N TYR A 245 14.36 -0.33 21.31
CA TYR A 245 15.29 -0.89 20.34
C TYR A 245 16.59 -1.32 21.05
N ASP A 246 17.14 -2.44 20.64
CA ASP A 246 18.41 -2.96 21.15
C ASP A 246 19.60 -2.60 20.27
N ARG A 247 19.33 -2.18 19.01
CA ARG A 247 20.35 -1.74 18.07
C ARG A 247 19.81 -0.64 17.17
N ARG A 248 20.65 0.35 16.86
CA ARG A 248 20.39 1.41 15.89
C ARG A 248 21.58 1.55 14.96
N GLU A 249 21.30 1.69 13.66
CA GLU A 249 22.29 1.96 12.63
C GLU A 249 21.81 3.12 11.75
N VAL A 250 22.76 3.89 11.20
CA VAL A 250 22.47 5.09 10.39
C VAL A 250 23.25 4.99 9.09
N PHE A 251 22.53 4.98 7.97
CA PHE A 251 23.09 4.90 6.63
C PHE A 251 23.03 6.27 5.96
N THR A 252 24.20 6.86 5.72
CA THR A 252 24.42 8.17 5.10
C THR A 252 25.00 8.01 3.70
N GLY A 253 25.44 9.12 3.08
CA GLY A 253 25.97 9.13 1.72
C GLY A 253 24.91 9.34 0.67
N THR A 254 25.18 8.93 -0.56
CA THR A 254 24.25 9.04 -1.68
C THR A 254 23.04 8.12 -1.51
N PRO A 255 21.90 8.41 -2.17
CA PRO A 255 20.73 7.52 -2.15
C PRO A 255 21.06 6.06 -2.50
N ARG A 256 21.97 5.86 -3.46
CA ARG A 256 22.44 4.52 -3.84
C ARG A 256 23.14 3.79 -2.68
N GLN A 257 24.05 4.48 -2.00
CA GLN A 257 24.76 3.91 -0.86
C GLN A 257 23.80 3.61 0.29
N GLN A 258 22.95 4.57 0.65
CA GLN A 258 21.96 4.40 1.71
C GLN A 258 21.07 3.17 1.50
N VAL A 259 20.51 2.99 0.30
CA VAL A 259 19.66 1.84 -0.01
C VAL A 259 20.45 0.55 0.01
N GLY A 260 21.61 0.51 -0.66
CA GLY A 260 22.43 -0.70 -0.75
C GLY A 260 22.92 -1.19 0.61
N ASP A 261 23.49 -0.29 1.40
CA ASP A 261 24.06 -0.60 2.72
C ASP A 261 22.95 -0.98 3.72
N ALA A 262 21.80 -0.27 3.71
CA ALA A 262 20.68 -0.60 4.56
C ALA A 262 20.07 -1.96 4.22
N VAL A 263 19.89 -2.29 2.93
CA VAL A 263 19.41 -3.62 2.49
C VAL A 263 20.36 -4.71 2.99
N GLY A 264 21.66 -4.56 2.75
CA GLY A 264 22.65 -5.54 3.19
C GLY A 264 22.59 -5.78 4.71
N TRP A 265 22.63 -4.72 5.48
CA TRP A 265 22.58 -4.79 6.94
C TRP A 265 21.27 -5.40 7.46
N ILE A 266 20.12 -5.00 6.90
CA ILE A 266 18.81 -5.52 7.32
C ILE A 266 18.69 -7.01 7.02
N ILE A 267 19.14 -7.49 5.86
CA ILE A 267 19.10 -8.91 5.51
C ILE A 267 20.00 -9.73 6.45
N ASP A 268 21.17 -9.23 6.79
CA ASP A 268 22.06 -9.88 7.76
C ASP A 268 21.43 -9.97 9.17
N GLU A 269 20.74 -8.92 9.61
CA GLU A 269 20.07 -8.88 10.93
C GLU A 269 18.80 -9.72 11.01
N ILE A 270 17.97 -9.74 9.95
CA ILE A 270 16.75 -10.56 9.88
C ILE A 270 17.12 -12.04 9.83
N GLY A 271 18.20 -12.36 9.12
CA GLY A 271 18.68 -13.71 8.92
C GLY A 271 17.78 -14.55 8.04
N PHE A 272 17.96 -15.86 8.17
CA PHE A 272 17.33 -16.87 7.33
C PHE A 272 16.52 -17.84 8.17
N ASP A 273 15.41 -18.34 7.62
CA ASP A 273 14.74 -19.53 8.11
C ASP A 273 15.55 -20.74 7.64
N LEU A 274 16.03 -21.53 8.61
CA LEU A 274 16.81 -22.72 8.33
C LEU A 274 15.87 -23.90 8.14
N MET A 275 15.90 -24.50 6.98
CA MET A 275 15.17 -25.72 6.66
C MET A 275 16.12 -26.84 6.32
N VAL A 276 15.79 -28.05 6.78
CA VAL A 276 16.49 -29.29 6.36
C VAL A 276 15.49 -30.12 5.58
N VAL A 277 15.71 -30.23 4.27
CA VAL A 277 14.93 -31.10 3.40
C VAL A 277 15.78 -32.31 3.05
N ARG A 278 15.35 -33.49 3.52
CA ARG A 278 16.16 -34.75 3.45
C ARG A 278 17.50 -34.59 4.17
N THR A 279 18.59 -34.35 3.45
CA THR A 279 19.94 -34.14 3.98
C THR A 279 20.53 -32.79 3.58
N ILE A 280 19.77 -31.97 2.87
CA ILE A 280 20.21 -30.68 2.35
C ILE A 280 19.64 -29.57 3.23
N ARG A 281 20.54 -28.70 3.68
CA ARG A 281 20.17 -27.48 4.40
C ARG A 281 19.82 -26.39 3.38
N HIS A 282 18.64 -25.80 3.53
CA HIS A 282 18.18 -24.66 2.76
C HIS A 282 18.10 -23.44 3.70
N GLU A 283 18.60 -22.33 3.24
CA GLU A 283 18.53 -21.03 3.89
C GLU A 283 17.56 -20.16 3.10
N LEU A 284 16.40 -19.85 3.68
CA LEU A 284 15.40 -19.00 3.04
C LEU A 284 15.41 -17.64 3.71
N PRO A 285 15.67 -16.57 2.97
CA PRO A 285 15.56 -15.22 3.51
C PRO A 285 14.18 -15.00 4.15
N ARG A 286 14.15 -14.49 5.37
CA ARG A 286 12.88 -14.14 6.03
C ARG A 286 12.15 -13.00 5.33
N LEU A 287 12.89 -12.20 4.58
CA LEU A 287 12.35 -11.13 3.75
C LEU A 287 13.02 -11.18 2.36
N PRO A 288 12.25 -11.10 1.26
CA PRO A 288 12.82 -11.02 -0.09
C PRO A 288 13.67 -9.77 -0.27
N VAL A 289 14.88 -9.94 -0.76
CA VAL A 289 15.84 -8.84 -0.97
C VAL A 289 15.29 -7.80 -1.94
N ASP A 290 14.67 -8.26 -3.04
CA ASP A 290 14.13 -7.38 -4.07
C ASP A 290 12.95 -6.56 -3.57
N ALA A 291 12.06 -7.14 -2.75
CA ALA A 291 10.97 -6.41 -2.10
C ALA A 291 11.50 -5.34 -1.13
N LEU A 292 12.51 -5.68 -0.32
CA LEU A 292 13.12 -4.72 0.61
C LEU A 292 13.81 -3.58 -0.14
N ARG A 293 14.59 -3.91 -1.18
CA ARG A 293 15.29 -2.92 -2.01
C ARG A 293 14.30 -1.95 -2.64
N GLU A 294 13.24 -2.45 -3.25
CA GLU A 294 12.21 -1.63 -3.88
C GLU A 294 11.50 -0.71 -2.88
N VAL A 295 11.15 -1.21 -1.69
CA VAL A 295 10.51 -0.38 -0.65
C VAL A 295 11.44 0.72 -0.15
N LEU A 296 12.73 0.44 0.08
CA LEU A 296 13.70 1.46 0.49
C LEU A 296 14.01 2.46 -0.64
N ALA A 297 14.13 1.99 -1.87
CA ALA A 297 14.29 2.86 -3.03
C ALA A 297 13.08 3.79 -3.20
N ASN A 298 11.85 3.28 -3.05
CA ASN A 298 10.62 4.07 -3.08
C ASN A 298 10.55 5.07 -1.92
N ALA A 299 10.97 4.67 -0.71
CA ALA A 299 11.02 5.57 0.43
C ALA A 299 11.96 6.76 0.17
N VAL A 300 13.11 6.54 -0.46
CA VAL A 300 14.05 7.59 -0.88
C VAL A 300 13.48 8.42 -2.04
N ALA A 301 12.95 7.75 -3.07
CA ALA A 301 12.44 8.36 -4.28
C ALA A 301 11.25 9.31 -4.03
N HIS A 302 10.37 8.93 -3.09
CA HIS A 302 9.13 9.66 -2.80
C HIS A 302 9.16 10.47 -1.49
N ARG A 303 10.31 10.48 -0.79
CA ARG A 303 10.52 11.30 0.40
C ARG A 303 10.21 12.77 0.12
N ASP A 304 9.60 13.45 1.09
CA ASP A 304 9.56 14.92 1.09
C ASP A 304 10.89 15.49 1.64
N TYR A 305 11.75 15.92 0.73
CA TYR A 305 13.08 16.45 1.07
C TYR A 305 13.05 17.83 1.74
N GLN A 306 11.90 18.50 1.84
CA GLN A 306 11.77 19.73 2.62
C GLN A 306 11.68 19.45 4.13
N LEU A 307 11.35 18.21 4.52
CA LEU A 307 11.36 17.76 5.90
C LEU A 307 12.79 17.36 6.32
N SER A 308 13.69 18.35 6.36
CA SER A 308 15.11 18.16 6.62
C SER A 308 15.45 17.61 8.02
N GLY A 309 14.53 17.74 8.98
CA GLY A 309 14.72 17.28 10.37
C GLY A 309 14.37 15.80 10.60
N ALA A 310 13.86 15.08 9.62
CA ALA A 310 13.37 13.70 9.76
C ALA A 310 14.14 12.75 8.84
N ALA A 311 14.55 11.59 9.32
CA ALA A 311 15.12 10.50 8.54
C ALA A 311 14.03 9.61 7.93
N ILE A 312 14.39 8.74 7.00
CA ILE A 312 13.61 7.54 6.72
C ILE A 312 13.89 6.58 7.87
N GLU A 313 12.86 6.15 8.58
CA GLU A 313 13.00 5.23 9.70
C GLU A 313 12.60 3.82 9.29
N VAL A 314 13.42 2.84 9.67
CA VAL A 314 13.14 1.42 9.47
C VAL A 314 13.12 0.74 10.84
N HIS A 315 11.96 0.18 11.18
CA HIS A 315 11.77 -0.53 12.44
C HIS A 315 11.75 -2.03 12.16
N LEU A 316 12.83 -2.71 12.54
CA LEU A 316 12.96 -4.16 12.40
C LEU A 316 12.42 -4.83 13.65
N MET A 317 11.23 -5.36 13.58
CA MET A 317 10.53 -6.08 14.63
C MET A 317 10.59 -7.61 14.40
N PRO A 318 10.35 -8.44 15.41
CA PRO A 318 10.46 -9.90 15.28
C PRO A 318 9.61 -10.54 14.18
N ARG A 319 8.50 -9.92 13.82
CA ARG A 319 7.51 -10.49 12.88
C ARG A 319 7.20 -9.60 11.68
N GLU A 320 7.72 -8.39 11.64
CA GLU A 320 7.51 -7.44 10.55
C GLU A 320 8.65 -6.40 10.50
N LEU A 321 8.86 -5.86 9.33
CA LEU A 321 9.69 -4.69 9.09
C LEU A 321 8.77 -3.54 8.70
N VAL A 322 8.95 -2.38 9.32
CA VAL A 322 8.17 -1.18 9.06
C VAL A 322 9.09 -0.07 8.55
N VAL A 323 8.82 0.43 7.36
CA VAL A 323 9.51 1.59 6.77
C VAL A 323 8.59 2.80 6.88
N VAL A 324 9.11 3.89 7.46
CA VAL A 324 8.38 5.16 7.60
C VAL A 324 9.17 6.24 6.85
N SER A 325 8.56 6.79 5.80
CA SER A 325 9.16 7.84 4.98
C SER A 325 8.48 9.19 5.22
N PRO A 326 9.27 10.27 5.44
CA PRO A 326 8.72 11.61 5.61
C PRO A 326 7.98 12.10 4.37
N GLY A 327 6.75 12.62 4.55
CA GLY A 327 5.84 13.06 3.51
C GLY A 327 4.77 12.01 3.20
N GLY A 328 3.51 12.43 3.10
CA GLY A 328 2.36 11.58 2.77
C GLY A 328 2.33 11.13 1.31
N PHE A 329 1.32 10.40 0.92
CA PHE A 329 1.07 10.14 -0.50
C PHE A 329 0.86 11.45 -1.26
N ALA A 330 1.34 11.51 -2.49
CA ALA A 330 1.29 12.72 -3.32
C ALA A 330 0.57 12.43 -4.65
N GLY A 331 0.13 13.48 -5.34
CA GLY A 331 -0.46 13.37 -6.68
C GLY A 331 -1.76 12.58 -6.76
N GLY A 332 -2.52 12.48 -5.67
CA GLY A 332 -3.76 11.70 -5.63
C GLY A 332 -3.57 10.19 -5.40
N VAL A 333 -2.34 9.75 -5.14
CA VAL A 333 -2.07 8.39 -4.68
C VAL A 333 -2.64 8.21 -3.27
N THR A 334 -3.22 7.07 -2.99
CA THR A 334 -3.77 6.67 -1.69
C THR A 334 -3.40 5.22 -1.42
N SER A 335 -3.60 4.75 -0.18
CA SER A 335 -3.46 3.32 0.16
C SER A 335 -4.28 2.39 -0.73
N ASP A 336 -5.45 2.85 -1.19
CA ASP A 336 -6.39 2.04 -1.96
C ASP A 336 -6.03 1.94 -3.45
N ASN A 337 -5.37 2.99 -4.01
CA ASN A 337 -5.06 3.06 -5.43
C ASN A 337 -3.55 2.98 -5.75
N ILE A 338 -2.68 2.76 -4.75
CA ILE A 338 -1.21 2.78 -4.90
C ILE A 338 -0.68 1.78 -5.96
N GLY A 339 -1.43 0.71 -6.25
CA GLY A 339 -1.07 -0.22 -7.31
C GLY A 339 -1.39 0.29 -8.72
N GLU A 340 -2.27 1.28 -8.86
CA GLU A 340 -2.78 1.77 -10.15
C GLU A 340 -2.36 3.21 -10.43
N ALA A 341 -2.27 4.05 -9.39
CA ALA A 341 -1.92 5.45 -9.50
C ALA A 341 -0.41 5.67 -9.45
N HIS A 342 0.08 6.51 -10.35
CA HIS A 342 1.52 6.80 -10.46
C HIS A 342 1.76 8.30 -10.30
N PHE A 343 2.59 8.65 -9.35
CA PHE A 343 3.07 10.01 -9.16
C PHE A 343 4.52 10.01 -8.69
N ALA A 344 5.39 10.68 -9.42
CA ALA A 344 6.79 10.83 -9.06
C ALA A 344 6.98 12.17 -8.33
N ARG A 345 7.17 12.14 -6.98
CA ARG A 345 7.46 13.36 -6.22
C ARG A 345 8.80 13.98 -6.63
N ASN A 346 9.83 13.14 -6.81
CA ASN A 346 11.18 13.54 -7.16
C ASN A 346 11.63 12.79 -8.43
N PRO A 347 11.16 13.19 -9.63
CA PRO A 347 11.42 12.44 -10.86
C PRO A 347 12.92 12.33 -11.22
N ALA A 348 13.75 13.33 -10.93
CA ALA A 348 15.19 13.24 -11.20
C ALA A 348 15.87 12.24 -10.27
N VAL A 349 15.51 12.22 -8.98
CA VAL A 349 16.00 11.22 -8.02
C VAL A 349 15.61 9.80 -8.45
N ILE A 350 14.34 9.59 -8.83
CA ILE A 350 13.85 8.30 -9.32
C ILE A 350 14.61 7.83 -10.56
N ASN A 351 14.81 8.73 -11.53
CA ASN A 351 15.51 8.38 -12.77
C ASN A 351 16.95 7.93 -12.53
N VAL A 352 17.63 8.53 -11.55
CA VAL A 352 18.98 8.08 -11.16
C VAL A 352 18.94 6.73 -10.43
N LEU A 353 17.98 6.51 -9.52
CA LEU A 353 17.82 5.20 -8.88
C LEU A 353 17.57 4.10 -9.90
N ARG A 354 16.76 4.36 -10.94
CA ARG A 354 16.55 3.42 -12.05
C ARG A 354 17.82 3.17 -12.86
N ALA A 355 18.58 4.20 -13.14
CA ALA A 355 19.86 4.05 -13.85
C ALA A 355 20.86 3.18 -13.08
N PHE A 356 20.75 3.13 -11.75
CA PHE A 356 21.51 2.23 -10.89
C PHE A 356 20.81 0.88 -10.63
N GLU A 357 19.70 0.58 -11.31
CA GLU A 357 18.92 -0.66 -11.14
C GLU A 357 18.41 -0.88 -9.69
N LEU A 358 18.19 0.20 -8.96
CA LEU A 358 17.68 0.16 -7.58
C LEU A 358 16.16 0.31 -7.49
N ALA A 359 15.52 0.86 -8.52
CA ALA A 359 14.08 1.02 -8.63
C ALA A 359 13.60 0.51 -9.98
N GLU A 360 12.41 -0.09 -9.98
CA GLU A 360 11.76 -0.60 -11.19
C GLU A 360 11.20 0.54 -12.08
N ASP A 361 10.84 0.18 -13.30
CA ASP A 361 10.13 1.08 -14.22
C ASP A 361 8.78 1.51 -13.67
N ALA A 362 8.32 2.69 -14.13
CA ALA A 362 7.12 3.34 -13.65
C ALA A 362 5.92 2.37 -13.50
N GLY A 363 5.43 2.23 -12.27
CA GLY A 363 4.20 1.52 -11.95
C GLY A 363 4.32 0.02 -11.64
N ARG A 364 5.51 -0.56 -11.68
CA ARG A 364 5.71 -1.99 -11.37
C ARG A 364 6.25 -2.28 -9.98
N GLY A 365 6.78 -1.27 -9.28
CA GLY A 365 7.44 -1.47 -7.99
C GLY A 365 6.54 -2.07 -6.92
N ILE A 366 5.30 -1.59 -6.80
CA ILE A 366 4.33 -2.14 -5.83
C ILE A 366 3.95 -3.59 -6.18
N ASP A 367 3.75 -3.88 -7.46
CA ASP A 367 3.44 -5.23 -7.93
C ASP A 367 4.62 -6.18 -7.72
N LEU A 368 5.86 -5.70 -7.92
CA LEU A 368 7.08 -6.45 -7.59
C LEU A 368 7.12 -6.79 -6.09
N VAL A 369 6.90 -5.81 -5.22
CA VAL A 369 6.89 -6.04 -3.76
C VAL A 369 5.83 -7.08 -3.39
N ARG A 370 4.60 -6.95 -3.90
CA ARG A 370 3.52 -7.93 -3.66
C ARG A 370 3.88 -9.32 -4.18
N TYR A 371 4.41 -9.39 -5.41
CA TYR A 371 4.83 -10.64 -6.04
C TYR A 371 5.94 -11.33 -5.23
N GLU A 372 7.01 -10.62 -4.86
CA GLU A 372 8.13 -11.17 -4.11
C GLU A 372 7.71 -11.63 -2.71
N MET A 373 6.85 -10.87 -2.02
CA MET A 373 6.29 -11.27 -0.72
C MET A 373 5.43 -12.53 -0.84
N ALA A 374 4.59 -12.61 -1.87
CA ALA A 374 3.78 -13.80 -2.13
C ALA A 374 4.66 -15.01 -2.54
N ALA A 375 5.69 -14.78 -3.36
CA ALA A 375 6.67 -15.80 -3.77
C ALA A 375 7.43 -16.39 -2.57
N ALA A 376 7.78 -15.53 -1.60
CA ALA A 376 8.38 -15.96 -0.34
C ALA A 376 7.38 -16.53 0.69
N LEU A 377 6.12 -16.67 0.32
CA LEU A 377 5.03 -17.13 1.20
C LEU A 377 4.89 -16.28 2.48
N ARG A 378 5.11 -14.98 2.37
CA ARG A 378 4.87 -14.01 3.45
C ARG A 378 3.45 -13.48 3.37
N PHE A 379 2.96 -12.87 4.46
CA PHE A 379 1.71 -12.14 4.42
C PHE A 379 1.84 -10.92 3.51
N GLU A 380 0.70 -10.44 3.02
CA GLU A 380 0.64 -9.29 2.11
C GLU A 380 1.22 -8.02 2.74
N PRO A 381 2.03 -7.24 1.98
CA PRO A 381 2.54 -5.96 2.44
C PRO A 381 1.40 -4.96 2.59
N ARG A 382 1.53 -4.04 3.57
CA ARG A 382 0.56 -2.97 3.78
C ARG A 382 1.20 -1.63 3.52
N PHE A 383 0.45 -0.76 2.84
CA PHE A 383 0.84 0.61 2.51
C PHE A 383 -0.18 1.55 3.15
N GLU A 384 0.26 2.39 4.06
CA GLU A 384 -0.61 3.21 4.90
C GLU A 384 -0.09 4.65 4.95
N GLU A 385 -0.97 5.61 5.18
CA GLU A 385 -0.58 6.95 5.58
C GLU A 385 -0.73 7.08 7.09
N ALA A 386 0.37 7.35 7.77
CA ALA A 386 0.38 7.57 9.21
C ALA A 386 -0.32 8.90 9.58
N PRO A 387 -0.82 9.06 10.82
CA PRO A 387 -1.53 10.27 11.25
C PRO A 387 -0.70 11.56 11.09
N GLU A 388 0.62 11.46 11.11
CA GLU A 388 1.57 12.56 10.89
C GLU A 388 1.62 13.02 9.42
N GLY A 389 0.94 12.32 8.50
CA GLY A 389 1.03 12.52 7.05
C GLY A 389 2.33 11.97 6.46
N TRP A 390 2.81 10.84 6.96
CA TRP A 390 3.98 10.12 6.45
C TRP A 390 3.55 8.80 5.83
N VAL A 391 4.29 8.32 4.84
CA VAL A 391 4.03 7.00 4.25
C VAL A 391 4.65 5.92 5.12
N ARG A 392 3.85 4.93 5.48
CA ARG A 392 4.24 3.75 6.24
C ARG A 392 4.05 2.50 5.41
N VAL A 393 5.12 1.72 5.24
CA VAL A 393 5.10 0.43 4.57
C VAL A 393 5.43 -0.67 5.57
N VAL A 394 4.58 -1.69 5.65
CA VAL A 394 4.77 -2.84 6.54
C VAL A 394 5.03 -4.08 5.71
N LEU A 395 6.19 -4.69 5.89
CA LEU A 395 6.60 -5.95 5.28
C LEU A 395 6.61 -7.05 6.36
N PRO A 396 5.62 -7.96 6.38
CA PRO A 396 5.64 -9.09 7.31
C PRO A 396 6.82 -10.04 7.04
N THR A 397 7.59 -10.38 8.08
CA THR A 397 8.67 -11.38 8.00
C THR A 397 8.17 -12.80 8.28
N VAL A 398 6.89 -12.93 8.56
CA VAL A 398 6.17 -14.19 8.76
C VAL A 398 5.10 -14.36 7.68
N GLY A 399 4.63 -15.58 7.51
CA GLY A 399 3.66 -15.89 6.48
C GLY A 399 2.60 -16.91 6.91
N PRO A 400 1.68 -17.22 6.01
CA PRO A 400 0.63 -18.22 6.26
C PRO A 400 1.16 -19.66 6.30
N VAL A 401 2.40 -19.88 5.88
CA VAL A 401 3.05 -21.20 5.85
C VAL A 401 4.22 -21.20 6.82
N THR A 402 4.28 -22.17 7.71
CA THR A 402 5.40 -22.28 8.66
C THR A 402 6.66 -22.81 7.96
N PRO A 403 7.86 -22.61 8.52
CA PRO A 403 9.09 -23.17 7.96
C PRO A 403 9.03 -24.69 7.80
N GLU A 404 8.38 -25.41 8.72
CA GLU A 404 8.23 -26.86 8.69
C GLU A 404 7.29 -27.31 7.56
N GLU A 405 6.16 -26.62 7.39
CA GLU A 405 5.22 -26.87 6.29
C GLU A 405 5.88 -26.57 4.95
N LEU A 406 6.65 -25.50 4.89
CA LEU A 406 7.41 -25.15 3.69
C LEU A 406 8.46 -26.21 3.35
N ALA A 407 9.25 -26.65 4.35
CA ALA A 407 10.21 -27.74 4.19
C ALA A 407 9.54 -29.01 3.66
N TRP A 408 8.39 -29.35 4.22
CA TRP A 408 7.60 -30.49 3.75
C TRP A 408 7.15 -30.33 2.28
N THR A 409 6.72 -29.13 1.85
CA THR A 409 6.36 -28.92 0.44
C THR A 409 7.53 -29.10 -0.50
N TYR A 410 8.76 -28.80 -0.06
CA TYR A 410 9.99 -29.08 -0.84
C TYR A 410 10.29 -30.59 -0.87
N GLU A 411 10.05 -31.29 0.24
CA GLU A 411 10.27 -32.74 0.33
C GLU A 411 9.33 -33.51 -0.60
N VAL A 412 8.02 -33.24 -0.56
CA VAL A 412 7.01 -33.95 -1.35
C VAL A 412 6.99 -33.48 -2.82
N GLY A 413 7.36 -32.23 -3.07
CA GLY A 413 7.52 -31.68 -4.43
C GLY A 413 8.67 -32.32 -5.20
N GLY A 414 9.70 -32.79 -4.51
CA GLY A 414 10.82 -33.53 -5.10
C GLY A 414 11.50 -32.77 -6.23
N GLU A 415 11.49 -33.37 -7.44
CA GLU A 415 12.06 -32.80 -8.65
C GLU A 415 11.07 -31.90 -9.44
N PHE A 416 9.83 -31.77 -8.97
CA PHE A 416 8.84 -30.92 -9.63
C PHE A 416 9.16 -29.43 -9.42
N GLU A 417 9.11 -28.68 -10.50
CA GLU A 417 9.17 -27.23 -10.44
C GLU A 417 7.83 -26.67 -9.94
N MET A 418 7.78 -26.32 -8.64
CA MET A 418 6.59 -25.84 -7.98
C MET A 418 6.60 -24.31 -7.86
N HIS A 419 5.54 -23.68 -8.32
CA HIS A 419 5.33 -22.25 -8.08
C HIS A 419 5.00 -21.97 -6.59
N PRO A 420 5.27 -20.74 -6.10
CA PRO A 420 4.95 -20.37 -4.71
C PRO A 420 3.47 -20.61 -4.34
N GLY A 421 2.55 -20.32 -5.27
CA GLY A 421 1.12 -20.59 -5.08
C GLY A 421 0.79 -22.07 -4.89
N ASP A 422 1.51 -22.96 -5.58
CA ASP A 422 1.35 -24.41 -5.44
C ASP A 422 1.70 -24.85 -4.01
N ARG A 423 2.81 -24.32 -3.47
CA ARG A 423 3.27 -24.62 -2.10
C ARG A 423 2.28 -24.12 -1.06
N ARG A 424 1.69 -22.94 -1.26
CA ARG A 424 0.67 -22.39 -0.38
C ARG A 424 -0.60 -23.26 -0.37
N VAL A 425 -1.07 -23.65 -1.55
CA VAL A 425 -2.23 -24.55 -1.70
C VAL A 425 -1.96 -25.91 -1.05
N LEU A 426 -0.75 -26.44 -1.24
CA LEU A 426 -0.36 -27.72 -0.67
C LEU A 426 -0.25 -27.68 0.87
N ALA A 427 0.26 -26.60 1.43
CA ALA A 427 0.31 -26.39 2.89
C ALA A 427 -1.10 -26.32 3.49
N GLU A 428 -2.06 -25.68 2.83
CA GLU A 428 -3.47 -25.69 3.28
C GLU A 428 -4.10 -27.08 3.17
N ALA A 429 -3.81 -27.83 2.11
CA ALA A 429 -4.25 -29.22 1.99
C ALA A 429 -3.66 -30.12 3.10
N LEU A 430 -2.40 -29.88 3.49
CA LEU A 430 -1.75 -30.57 4.61
C LEU A 430 -2.50 -30.38 5.93
N ARG A 431 -3.09 -29.19 6.14
CA ARG A 431 -3.91 -28.87 7.32
C ARG A 431 -5.27 -29.57 7.33
N GLY A 432 -5.58 -30.35 6.30
CA GLY A 432 -6.85 -31.05 6.15
C GLY A 432 -7.98 -30.18 5.59
N VAL A 433 -7.67 -29.01 5.06
CA VAL A 433 -8.66 -28.13 4.42
C VAL A 433 -9.07 -28.71 3.06
N GLU A 434 -10.36 -28.95 2.87
CA GLU A 434 -10.90 -29.26 1.53
C GLU A 434 -10.93 -28.00 0.68
N LEU A 435 -10.15 -28.00 -0.40
CA LEU A 435 -9.98 -26.86 -1.27
C LEU A 435 -11.01 -26.86 -2.41
N THR A 436 -11.46 -25.69 -2.78
CA THR A 436 -12.27 -25.44 -3.99
C THR A 436 -11.58 -24.42 -4.87
N ASN A 437 -11.96 -24.32 -6.15
CA ASN A 437 -11.46 -23.26 -7.02
C ASN A 437 -11.68 -21.86 -6.41
N THR A 438 -12.84 -21.63 -5.79
CA THR A 438 -13.16 -20.36 -5.12
C THR A 438 -12.22 -20.09 -3.93
N ALA A 439 -11.92 -21.09 -3.11
CA ALA A 439 -10.99 -20.94 -1.99
C ALA A 439 -9.57 -20.61 -2.47
N VAL A 440 -9.09 -21.29 -3.51
CA VAL A 440 -7.76 -21.04 -4.09
C VAL A 440 -7.69 -19.65 -4.74
N ARG A 441 -8.74 -19.20 -5.43
CA ARG A 441 -8.82 -17.83 -5.95
C ARG A 441 -8.64 -16.78 -4.87
N SER A 442 -9.39 -16.92 -3.78
CA SER A 442 -9.30 -16.00 -2.65
C SER A 442 -7.94 -16.08 -1.93
N MET A 443 -7.36 -17.29 -1.86
CA MET A 443 -6.07 -17.53 -1.19
C MET A 443 -4.89 -16.91 -1.95
N LEU A 444 -4.92 -17.02 -3.29
CA LEU A 444 -3.81 -16.61 -4.17
C LEU A 444 -4.06 -15.26 -4.84
N ASP A 445 -5.24 -14.66 -4.62
CA ASP A 445 -5.70 -13.45 -5.31
C ASP A 445 -5.60 -13.55 -6.85
N VAL A 446 -6.13 -14.64 -7.40
CA VAL A 446 -6.04 -14.94 -8.83
C VAL A 446 -7.42 -15.18 -9.45
N GLY A 447 -7.47 -15.11 -10.78
CA GLY A 447 -8.68 -15.42 -11.55
C GLY A 447 -9.03 -16.92 -11.55
N VAL A 448 -10.18 -17.25 -12.17
CA VAL A 448 -10.73 -18.63 -12.26
C VAL A 448 -9.76 -19.59 -12.92
N SER A 449 -9.14 -19.18 -14.05
CA SER A 449 -8.26 -20.04 -14.85
C SER A 449 -6.93 -20.33 -14.15
N PRO A 450 -6.20 -19.33 -13.61
CA PRO A 450 -4.98 -19.60 -12.84
C PRO A 450 -5.21 -20.53 -11.65
N ALA A 451 -6.26 -20.31 -10.85
CA ALA A 451 -6.60 -21.19 -9.72
C ALA A 451 -6.88 -22.63 -10.17
N ARG A 452 -7.59 -22.80 -11.29
CA ARG A 452 -7.83 -24.13 -11.88
C ARG A 452 -6.53 -24.80 -12.31
N ASN A 453 -5.63 -24.06 -12.98
CA ASN A 453 -4.35 -24.57 -13.44
C ASN A 453 -3.47 -25.04 -12.27
N THR A 454 -3.44 -24.27 -11.16
CA THR A 454 -2.75 -24.67 -9.93
C THR A 454 -3.29 -25.98 -9.37
N LEU A 455 -4.60 -26.11 -9.20
CA LEU A 455 -5.23 -27.33 -8.69
C LEU A 455 -5.00 -28.54 -9.62
N GLN A 456 -5.12 -28.34 -10.94
CA GLN A 456 -4.91 -29.38 -11.93
C GLN A 456 -3.44 -29.85 -11.92
N ARG A 457 -2.48 -28.94 -11.92
CA ARG A 457 -1.04 -29.26 -11.86
C ARG A 457 -0.70 -30.08 -10.63
N LEU A 458 -1.22 -29.69 -9.45
CA LEU A 458 -1.00 -30.45 -8.21
C LEU A 458 -1.64 -31.85 -8.24
N CYS A 459 -2.76 -32.02 -8.95
CA CYS A 459 -3.34 -33.34 -9.20
C CYS A 459 -2.48 -34.16 -10.18
N GLU A 460 -1.96 -33.57 -11.24
CA GLU A 460 -1.07 -34.23 -12.21
C GLU A 460 0.24 -34.68 -11.56
N MET A 461 0.75 -33.90 -10.58
CA MET A 461 1.89 -34.28 -9.74
C MET A 461 1.55 -35.39 -8.72
N GLY A 462 0.28 -35.78 -8.59
CA GLY A 462 -0.16 -36.78 -7.60
C GLY A 462 -0.16 -36.26 -6.14
N LEU A 463 -0.07 -34.95 -5.95
CA LEU A 463 -0.02 -34.32 -4.63
C LEU A 463 -1.42 -33.99 -4.09
N LEU A 464 -2.37 -33.72 -4.96
CA LEU A 464 -3.79 -33.58 -4.62
C LEU A 464 -4.63 -34.65 -5.31
N GLU A 465 -5.74 -35.02 -4.66
CA GLU A 465 -6.80 -35.81 -5.26
C GLU A 465 -8.10 -35.01 -5.25
N HIS A 466 -8.95 -35.20 -6.26
CA HIS A 466 -10.22 -34.49 -6.33
C HIS A 466 -11.40 -35.40 -6.16
N ARG A 467 -12.53 -34.87 -5.68
CA ARG A 467 -13.80 -35.54 -5.52
C ARG A 467 -14.92 -34.68 -6.08
N GLY A 468 -15.80 -35.26 -6.90
CA GLY A 468 -16.89 -34.55 -7.55
C GLY A 468 -16.49 -34.02 -8.92
N GLU A 469 -17.46 -33.44 -9.64
CA GLU A 469 -17.29 -32.87 -10.98
C GLU A 469 -17.86 -31.43 -11.05
N GLY A 470 -17.35 -30.65 -11.99
CA GLY A 470 -17.81 -29.30 -12.27
C GLY A 470 -17.52 -28.28 -11.16
N ALA A 471 -18.45 -27.35 -10.91
CA ALA A 471 -18.27 -26.26 -9.94
C ALA A 471 -18.19 -26.72 -8.48
N GLY A 472 -18.62 -27.95 -8.18
CA GLY A 472 -18.60 -28.56 -6.85
C GLY A 472 -17.36 -29.40 -6.55
N THR A 473 -16.39 -29.45 -7.47
CA THR A 473 -15.15 -30.24 -7.27
C THR A 473 -14.40 -29.77 -6.04
N ARG A 474 -14.06 -30.70 -5.17
CA ARG A 474 -13.25 -30.48 -3.97
C ARG A 474 -11.93 -31.22 -4.10
N TYR A 475 -10.88 -30.60 -3.59
CA TYR A 475 -9.52 -31.11 -3.65
C TYR A 475 -8.98 -31.28 -2.24
N ARG A 476 -8.24 -32.34 -2.00
CA ARG A 476 -7.57 -32.65 -0.73
C ARG A 476 -6.19 -33.23 -0.99
N LEU A 477 -5.38 -33.28 0.05
CA LEU A 477 -4.08 -33.94 -0.03
C LEU A 477 -4.29 -35.40 -0.45
N ALA A 478 -3.51 -35.86 -1.43
CA ALA A 478 -3.60 -37.24 -1.90
C ALA A 478 -3.14 -38.20 -0.79
N SER A 479 -3.86 -39.29 -0.60
CA SER A 479 -3.61 -40.26 0.48
C SER A 479 -2.23 -40.93 0.40
N ALA A 480 -1.59 -40.91 -0.75
CA ALA A 480 -0.23 -41.43 -0.96
C ALA A 480 0.88 -40.45 -0.51
N VAL A 481 0.56 -39.17 -0.26
CA VAL A 481 1.54 -38.17 0.14
C VAL A 481 1.87 -38.32 1.61
N PRO A 482 3.15 -38.52 1.98
CA PRO A 482 3.53 -38.71 3.38
C PRO A 482 3.33 -37.41 4.16
N ALA A 483 2.68 -37.49 5.32
CA ALA A 483 2.61 -36.36 6.25
C ALA A 483 3.99 -36.00 6.80
N PRO A 484 4.24 -34.73 7.17
CA PRO A 484 5.51 -34.33 7.74
C PRO A 484 5.78 -35.11 9.04
N ARG A 485 6.99 -35.62 9.19
CA ARG A 485 7.43 -36.26 10.41
C ARG A 485 7.66 -35.19 11.48
N GLY A 486 6.77 -35.12 12.48
CA GLY A 486 7.08 -34.49 13.76
C GLY A 486 6.70 -33.02 13.95
N ARG A 487 5.65 -32.49 13.29
CA ARG A 487 5.06 -31.24 13.78
C ARG A 487 4.14 -31.55 14.98
N PRO A 488 4.46 -31.07 16.20
CA PRO A 488 3.45 -31.04 17.24
C PRO A 488 2.40 -30.01 16.85
N LEU A 489 1.16 -30.46 16.61
CA LEU A 489 0.04 -29.54 16.44
C LEU A 489 -0.04 -28.62 17.66
N SER A 490 -0.32 -27.35 17.45
CA SER A 490 -0.65 -26.43 18.55
C SER A 490 -1.87 -26.98 19.31
N ARG A 491 -2.03 -26.56 20.56
CA ARG A 491 -3.18 -26.99 21.35
C ARG A 491 -4.52 -26.63 20.71
N GLU A 492 -4.58 -25.50 20.03
CA GLU A 492 -5.76 -24.99 19.32
C GLU A 492 -6.06 -25.82 18.06
N GLU A 493 -5.04 -26.18 17.31
CA GLU A 493 -5.17 -27.04 16.13
C GLU A 493 -5.62 -28.45 16.52
N MET A 494 -5.03 -29.01 17.57
CA MET A 494 -5.50 -30.31 18.12
C MET A 494 -6.97 -30.25 18.56
N GLN A 495 -7.41 -29.14 19.16
CA GLN A 495 -8.80 -28.93 19.54
C GLN A 495 -9.73 -28.89 18.33
N ALA A 496 -9.35 -28.17 17.27
CA ALA A 496 -10.12 -28.08 16.03
C ALA A 496 -10.30 -29.46 15.38
N VAL A 497 -9.24 -30.27 15.35
CA VAL A 497 -9.28 -31.64 14.82
C VAL A 497 -10.15 -32.54 15.67
N VAL A 498 -10.05 -32.44 16.98
CA VAL A 498 -10.90 -33.24 17.94
C VAL A 498 -12.37 -32.92 17.75
N LEU A 499 -12.73 -31.66 17.54
CA LEU A 499 -14.11 -31.25 17.24
C LEU A 499 -14.58 -31.79 15.89
N GLY A 500 -13.72 -31.80 14.87
CA GLY A 500 -13.98 -32.45 13.59
C GLY A 500 -14.29 -33.95 13.76
N TRP A 501 -13.49 -34.64 14.57
CA TRP A 501 -13.78 -36.05 14.87
C TRP A 501 -15.09 -36.27 15.64
N GLY A 502 -15.53 -35.27 16.41
CA GLY A 502 -16.80 -35.28 17.12
C GLY A 502 -18.04 -35.29 16.21
N ILE A 503 -17.90 -34.80 14.97
CA ILE A 503 -18.94 -34.82 13.93
C ILE A 503 -19.20 -36.26 13.47
N ASP A 504 -18.14 -37.09 13.37
CA ASP A 504 -18.22 -38.45 12.88
C ASP A 504 -18.63 -39.46 13.99
N GLY A 505 -18.65 -39.01 15.24
CA GLY A 505 -19.03 -39.84 16.39
C GLY A 505 -18.26 -39.51 17.67
N PRO A 506 -18.51 -40.26 18.74
CA PRO A 506 -17.88 -40.00 20.04
C PRO A 506 -16.34 -40.11 19.99
N VAL A 507 -15.66 -39.09 20.49
CA VAL A 507 -14.21 -39.06 20.63
C VAL A 507 -13.81 -39.74 21.95
N THR A 508 -12.72 -40.49 21.95
CA THR A 508 -12.14 -41.12 23.14
C THR A 508 -10.74 -40.60 23.42
N ASN A 509 -10.27 -40.73 24.67
CA ASN A 509 -8.91 -40.37 25.01
C ASN A 509 -7.87 -41.16 24.21
N SER A 510 -8.11 -42.45 23.95
CA SER A 510 -7.22 -43.28 23.12
C SER A 510 -7.12 -42.77 21.68
N ARG A 511 -8.25 -42.41 21.09
CA ARG A 511 -8.27 -41.82 19.74
C ARG A 511 -7.43 -40.53 19.65
N VAL A 512 -7.47 -39.70 20.71
CA VAL A 512 -6.65 -38.45 20.77
C VAL A 512 -5.17 -38.78 20.95
N GLN A 513 -4.84 -39.77 21.80
CA GLN A 513 -3.45 -40.23 21.98
C GLN A 513 -2.86 -40.76 20.67
N GLU A 514 -3.58 -41.66 20.00
CA GLU A 514 -3.16 -42.28 18.74
C GLU A 514 -3.10 -41.28 17.58
N GLY A 515 -4.09 -40.41 17.48
CA GLY A 515 -4.19 -39.45 16.38
C GLY A 515 -3.15 -38.34 16.43
N PHE A 516 -2.65 -37.99 17.62
CA PHE A 516 -1.64 -36.92 17.76
C PHE A 516 -0.30 -37.39 18.31
N ASP A 517 -0.14 -38.68 18.55
CA ASP A 517 1.03 -39.28 19.24
C ASP A 517 1.41 -38.54 20.54
N VAL A 518 0.40 -38.28 21.39
CA VAL A 518 0.57 -37.53 22.64
C VAL A 518 0.34 -38.39 23.86
N SER A 519 0.93 -37.96 24.98
CA SER A 519 0.72 -38.65 26.25
C SER A 519 -0.74 -38.56 26.70
N ARG A 520 -1.15 -39.55 27.53
CA ARG A 520 -2.50 -39.60 28.14
C ARG A 520 -2.87 -38.31 28.88
N SER A 521 -1.91 -37.68 29.55
CA SER A 521 -2.14 -36.43 30.30
C SER A 521 -2.44 -35.26 29.39
N VAL A 522 -1.75 -35.14 28.25
CA VAL A 522 -1.98 -34.12 27.23
C VAL A 522 -3.34 -34.30 26.57
N ALA A 523 -3.68 -35.56 26.17
CA ALA A 523 -4.97 -35.87 25.58
C ALA A 523 -6.15 -35.58 26.54
N LEU A 524 -6.01 -35.92 27.83
CA LEU A 524 -7.01 -35.58 28.84
C LEU A 524 -7.14 -34.07 29.08
N GLY A 525 -6.03 -33.36 29.09
CA GLY A 525 -6.01 -31.88 29.21
C GLY A 525 -6.73 -31.19 28.07
N LEU A 526 -6.54 -31.70 26.86
CA LEU A 526 -7.20 -31.20 25.65
C LEU A 526 -8.73 -31.39 25.71
N LEU A 527 -9.17 -32.63 26.03
CA LEU A 527 -10.58 -32.96 26.10
C LEU A 527 -11.31 -32.26 27.26
N ARG A 528 -10.65 -32.07 28.41
CA ARG A 528 -11.20 -31.29 29.54
C ARG A 528 -11.40 -29.82 29.14
N ASN A 529 -10.44 -29.24 28.51
CA ASN A 529 -10.54 -27.83 28.07
C ASN A 529 -11.71 -27.63 27.10
N LEU A 530 -11.94 -28.56 26.16
CA LEU A 530 -13.09 -28.51 25.26
C LEU A 530 -14.44 -28.71 25.99
N VAL A 531 -14.46 -29.47 27.07
CA VAL A 531 -15.64 -29.62 27.94
C VAL A 531 -15.86 -28.34 28.75
N GLU A 532 -14.82 -27.73 29.30
CA GLU A 532 -14.88 -26.45 30.03
C GLU A 532 -15.33 -25.29 29.13
N GLN A 533 -14.95 -25.33 27.86
CA GLN A 533 -15.44 -24.38 26.84
C GLN A 533 -16.87 -24.64 26.36
N GLY A 534 -17.54 -25.69 26.88
CA GLY A 534 -18.88 -26.06 26.47
C GLY A 534 -19.00 -26.62 25.05
N ARG A 535 -17.88 -27.01 24.42
CA ARG A 535 -17.85 -27.54 23.05
C ARG A 535 -18.01 -29.05 22.96
N LEU A 536 -17.63 -29.77 24.03
CA LEU A 536 -17.83 -31.21 24.17
C LEU A 536 -18.60 -31.52 25.44
N VAL A 537 -19.38 -32.59 25.40
CA VAL A 537 -20.06 -33.21 26.56
C VAL A 537 -19.41 -34.55 26.87
N LYS A 538 -19.00 -34.74 28.11
CA LYS A 538 -18.41 -36.01 28.58
C LYS A 538 -19.49 -36.96 29.06
N SER A 539 -19.46 -38.20 28.58
CA SER A 539 -20.27 -39.31 29.05
C SER A 539 -19.38 -40.46 29.55
N GLY A 540 -19.76 -41.08 30.63
CA GLY A 540 -19.01 -42.20 31.25
C GLY A 540 -17.81 -41.76 32.09
N THR A 541 -17.16 -42.76 32.77
CA THR A 541 -16.03 -42.55 33.66
C THR A 541 -14.85 -43.47 33.33
N GLY A 542 -13.66 -43.08 33.76
CA GLY A 542 -12.43 -43.87 33.60
C GLY A 542 -11.97 -44.08 32.17
N ARG A 543 -11.49 -45.29 31.82
CA ARG A 543 -10.95 -45.60 30.49
C ARG A 543 -11.99 -45.65 29.38
N GLY A 544 -13.29 -45.76 29.72
CA GLY A 544 -14.40 -45.81 28.77
C GLY A 544 -15.11 -44.48 28.54
N ALA A 545 -14.59 -43.38 29.06
CA ALA A 545 -15.18 -42.07 28.85
C ALA A 545 -15.22 -41.67 27.36
N LYS A 546 -16.38 -41.21 26.91
CA LYS A 546 -16.65 -40.74 25.56
C LYS A 546 -16.97 -39.25 25.59
N TYR A 547 -16.60 -38.55 24.56
CA TYR A 547 -16.83 -37.12 24.41
C TYR A 547 -17.58 -36.87 23.09
N THR A 548 -18.74 -36.23 23.16
CA THR A 548 -19.59 -35.88 22.01
C THR A 548 -19.68 -34.38 21.87
N LEU A 549 -19.98 -33.89 20.68
CA LEU A 549 -20.22 -32.44 20.48
C LEU A 549 -21.38 -32.02 21.40
N ALA A 550 -21.24 -30.83 22.00
CA ALA A 550 -22.35 -30.19 22.69
C ALA A 550 -23.41 -29.80 21.66
N GLU A 551 -24.66 -30.04 21.95
CA GLU A 551 -25.76 -29.52 21.15
C GLU A 551 -25.76 -27.98 21.25
N PRO A 552 -26.01 -27.24 20.12
CA PRO A 552 -25.96 -25.80 20.07
C PRO A 552 -26.97 -25.10 20.98
#